data_da3e8a677754eddeef5b67d2dab879cd
#
_entry.id   da3e8a677754eddeef5b67d2dab879cd
#
_cell.length_a   1.000
_cell.length_b   1.000
_cell.length_c   1.000
_cell.angle_alpha   90.00
_cell.angle_beta   90.00
_cell.angle_gamma   90.00
#
_symmetry.space_group_name_H-M   'P 1'
#
loop_
_entity.id
_entity.type
_entity.pdbx_description
1 polymer ?
#
loop_
_entity_poly.entity_id
_entity_poly.type
_entity_poly.pdbx_seq_one_letter_code
_entity_poly.pdbx_strand_id
1 'polypeptide(L)'
;MVAVYSEAVDEAGSIATLGALRRGSGVVIGDDGLVLTIGYLILEAERVDLVVEGARRVPARVVAYDLASGFGLLQALAPLRVAPVALGRSTSASGDEPLMVASGGAEGELSLARLVSQRAFSGYWEYHIDAALFTVPPRGDHSGAGLFNLDGELLGIGSLVVSDA
;
A
#
# COMPACT_ATOMS: atom_id res chain seq x y z
N MET A 1 -6.48 4.39 -7.12
CA MET A 1 -5.21 4.62 -6.37
C MET A 1 -5.14 6.05 -5.87
N VAL A 2 -4.53 6.26 -4.72
CA VAL A 2 -4.23 7.59 -4.16
C VAL A 2 -2.78 7.62 -3.70
N ALA A 3 -2.13 8.80 -3.69
CA ALA A 3 -0.88 8.94 -2.95
C ALA A 3 -1.19 9.18 -1.47
N VAL A 4 -0.34 8.64 -0.62
CA VAL A 4 -0.37 8.82 0.84
C VAL A 4 0.84 9.63 1.25
N TYR A 5 0.61 10.73 1.92
CA TYR A 5 1.64 11.55 2.57
C TYR A 5 1.35 11.55 4.06
N SER A 6 2.33 11.24 4.86
CA SER A 6 2.19 11.28 6.31
C SER A 6 3.35 12.01 6.97
N GLU A 7 3.07 12.58 8.11
CA GLU A 7 4.01 13.24 8.99
C GLU A 7 3.90 12.58 10.37
N ALA A 8 5.00 12.08 10.88
CA ALA A 8 5.05 11.46 12.19
C ALA A 8 4.98 12.54 13.29
N VAL A 9 4.45 12.16 14.47
CA VAL A 9 4.50 13.04 15.66
C VAL A 9 5.95 13.39 15.97
N ASP A 10 6.17 14.57 16.53
CA ASP A 10 7.50 14.97 17.01
C ASP A 10 8.03 13.92 18.00
N GLU A 11 9.31 13.60 17.88
CA GLU A 11 10.00 12.60 18.72
C GLU A 11 9.50 11.15 18.57
N ALA A 12 8.74 10.83 17.51
CA ALA A 12 8.34 9.45 17.23
C ALA A 12 9.57 8.54 17.10
N GLY A 13 9.51 7.37 17.73
CA GLY A 13 10.60 6.39 17.70
C GLY A 13 10.90 5.89 16.29
N SER A 14 9.90 5.84 15.42
CA SER A 14 10.02 5.42 14.02
C SER A 14 10.74 6.42 13.11
N ILE A 15 10.95 7.67 13.54
CA ILE A 15 11.64 8.70 12.73
C ILE A 15 13.05 8.27 12.35
N ALA A 16 13.75 7.62 13.27
CA ALA A 16 15.13 7.19 13.06
C ALA A 16 15.30 6.21 11.89
N THR A 17 14.26 5.43 11.59
CA THR A 17 14.28 4.39 10.54
C THR A 17 13.45 4.72 9.32
N LEU A 18 12.32 5.41 9.50
CA LEU A 18 11.34 5.67 8.44
C LEU A 18 11.30 7.14 8.01
N GLY A 19 11.96 8.03 8.76
CA GLY A 19 11.86 9.47 8.56
C GLY A 19 10.57 10.07 9.12
N ALA A 20 10.56 11.40 9.31
CA ALA A 20 9.39 12.13 9.78
C ALA A 20 8.33 12.29 8.68
N LEU A 21 8.76 12.57 7.45
CA LEU A 21 7.88 12.70 6.29
C LEU A 21 7.95 11.42 5.45
N ARG A 22 6.79 10.82 5.20
CA ARG A 22 6.70 9.57 4.45
C ARG A 22 5.76 9.73 3.27
N ARG A 23 6.10 9.05 2.20
CA ARG A 23 5.31 9.05 0.97
C ARG A 23 5.14 7.63 0.45
N GLY A 24 3.95 7.32 -0.01
CA GLY A 24 3.65 6.05 -0.67
C GLY A 24 2.29 6.10 -1.35
N SER A 25 1.67 4.94 -1.45
CA SER A 25 0.40 4.76 -2.14
C SER A 25 -0.65 4.16 -1.22
N GLY A 26 -1.91 4.32 -1.61
CA GLY A 26 -3.05 3.65 -1.00
C GLY A 26 -4.09 3.27 -2.03
N VAL A 27 -4.85 2.25 -1.72
CA VAL A 27 -5.92 1.72 -2.56
C VAL A 27 -7.26 2.04 -1.91
N VAL A 28 -8.14 2.74 -2.63
CA VAL A 28 -9.51 3.00 -2.16
C VAL A 28 -10.29 1.68 -2.24
N ILE A 29 -10.79 1.21 -1.10
CA ILE A 29 -11.50 -0.07 -0.97
C ILE A 29 -12.95 0.08 -0.48
N GLY A 30 -13.38 1.29 -0.14
CA GLY A 30 -14.75 1.58 0.30
C GLY A 30 -15.29 2.86 -0.32
N ASP A 31 -16.59 2.88 -0.64
CA ASP A 31 -17.30 4.05 -1.18
C ASP A 31 -17.31 5.23 -0.20
N ASP A 32 -17.16 4.96 1.09
CA ASP A 32 -17.04 5.94 2.17
C ASP A 32 -15.65 6.58 2.26
N GLY A 33 -14.73 6.21 1.37
CA GLY A 33 -13.35 6.72 1.36
C GLY A 33 -12.40 5.96 2.27
N LEU A 34 -12.68 4.68 2.53
CA LEU A 34 -11.76 3.78 3.20
C LEU A 34 -10.58 3.44 2.26
N VAL A 35 -9.35 3.57 2.77
CA VAL A 35 -8.12 3.36 2.00
C VAL A 35 -7.23 2.36 2.71
N LEU A 36 -6.81 1.32 1.97
CA LEU A 36 -5.83 0.34 2.41
C LEU A 36 -4.43 0.78 1.97
N THR A 37 -3.47 0.71 2.87
CA THR A 37 -2.06 1.03 2.62
C THR A 37 -1.14 0.09 3.40
N ILE A 38 0.16 0.32 3.34
CA ILE A 38 1.13 -0.37 4.19
C ILE A 38 1.33 0.40 5.49
N GLY A 39 1.35 -0.31 6.61
CA GLY A 39 1.28 0.29 7.94
C GLY A 39 2.45 1.20 8.31
N TYR A 40 3.68 0.90 7.86
CA TYR A 40 4.84 1.74 8.18
C TYR A 40 4.74 3.17 7.63
N LEU A 41 3.91 3.42 6.60
CA LEU A 41 3.65 4.77 6.11
C LEU A 41 2.90 5.62 7.13
N ILE A 42 2.06 4.98 7.96
CA ILE A 42 1.16 5.68 8.89
C ILE A 42 1.50 5.44 10.37
N LEU A 43 2.59 4.72 10.62
CA LEU A 43 3.06 4.47 11.97
C LEU A 43 3.41 5.78 12.68
N GLU A 44 2.82 6.01 13.86
CA GLU A 44 2.99 7.25 14.66
C GLU A 44 2.70 8.53 13.86
N ALA A 45 1.79 8.46 12.87
CA ALA A 45 1.44 9.64 12.08
C ALA A 45 0.53 10.59 12.85
N GLU A 46 0.95 11.85 12.97
CA GLU A 46 0.12 12.95 13.45
C GLU A 46 -0.79 13.47 12.34
N ARG A 47 -0.27 13.50 11.12
CA ARG A 47 -1.00 13.99 9.95
C ARG A 47 -0.90 13.02 8.79
N VAL A 48 -2.02 12.83 8.11
CA VAL A 48 -2.10 12.06 6.85
C VAL A 48 -2.92 12.83 5.83
N ASP A 49 -2.37 13.01 4.65
CA ASP A 49 -3.04 13.56 3.48
C ASP A 49 -3.08 12.52 2.36
N LEU A 50 -4.25 12.33 1.79
CA LEU A 50 -4.47 11.56 0.56
C LEU A 50 -4.44 12.52 -0.63
N VAL A 51 -3.68 12.19 -1.65
CA VAL A 51 -3.65 12.98 -2.89
C VAL A 51 -4.29 12.15 -4.00
N VAL A 52 -5.39 12.68 -4.52
CA VAL A 52 -6.12 12.12 -5.65
C VAL A 52 -5.69 12.80 -6.95
N GLU A 53 -6.21 12.31 -8.06
CA GLU A 53 -5.98 12.89 -9.37
C GLU A 53 -6.18 14.44 -9.38
N GLY A 54 -5.35 15.15 -10.14
CA GLY A 54 -5.34 16.60 -10.17
C GLY A 54 -4.68 17.26 -8.94
N ALA A 55 -3.87 16.50 -8.17
CA ALA A 55 -3.15 16.97 -6.98
C ALA A 55 -4.06 17.49 -5.83
N ARG A 56 -5.34 17.12 -5.83
CA ARG A 56 -6.27 17.48 -4.76
C ARG A 56 -5.93 16.72 -3.49
N ARG A 57 -5.63 17.45 -2.42
CA ARG A 57 -5.35 16.89 -1.09
C ARG A 57 -6.63 16.71 -0.29
N VAL A 58 -6.77 15.56 0.34
CA VAL A 58 -7.86 15.23 1.24
C VAL A 58 -7.26 14.72 2.55
N PRO A 59 -7.51 15.39 3.68
CA PRO A 59 -7.05 14.89 4.97
C PRO A 59 -7.66 13.52 5.27
N ALA A 60 -6.90 12.69 5.96
CA ALA A 60 -7.35 11.40 6.42
C ALA A 60 -6.95 11.15 7.87
N ARG A 61 -7.66 10.25 8.53
CA ARG A 61 -7.28 9.75 9.84
C ARG A 61 -6.87 8.28 9.76
N VAL A 62 -5.97 7.88 10.62
CA VAL A 62 -5.62 6.48 10.81
C VAL A 62 -6.80 5.78 11.51
N VAL A 63 -7.27 4.69 10.92
CA VAL A 63 -8.35 3.85 11.47
C VAL A 63 -7.76 2.67 12.21
N ALA A 64 -6.81 1.99 11.57
CA ALA A 64 -6.18 0.81 12.12
C ALA A 64 -4.78 0.62 11.55
N TYR A 65 -3.97 -0.06 12.33
CA TYR A 65 -2.70 -0.62 11.93
C TYR A 65 -2.60 -2.04 12.49
N ASP A 66 -2.46 -3.01 11.61
CA ASP A 66 -2.29 -4.40 11.99
C ASP A 66 -0.80 -4.79 11.93
N LEU A 67 -0.20 -4.97 13.08
CA LEU A 67 1.21 -5.37 13.19
C LEU A 67 1.47 -6.74 12.56
N ALA A 68 0.51 -7.67 12.65
CA ALA A 68 0.71 -9.04 12.19
C ALA A 68 0.79 -9.13 10.67
N SER A 69 -0.03 -8.40 9.95
CA SER A 69 -0.05 -8.38 8.47
C SER A 69 0.74 -7.23 7.86
N GLY A 70 1.05 -6.20 8.65
CA GLY A 70 1.66 -4.96 8.19
C GLY A 70 0.70 -4.02 7.47
N PHE A 71 -0.60 -4.29 7.40
CA PHE A 71 -1.57 -3.41 6.77
C PHE A 71 -1.88 -2.18 7.62
N GLY A 72 -2.19 -1.09 6.93
CA GLY A 72 -2.73 0.12 7.51
C GLY A 72 -4.04 0.53 6.85
N LEU A 73 -4.98 1.03 7.63
CA LEU A 73 -6.26 1.56 7.17
C LEU A 73 -6.38 3.04 7.48
N LEU A 74 -6.81 3.79 6.47
CA LEU A 74 -7.06 5.22 6.53
C LEU A 74 -8.52 5.50 6.18
N GLN A 75 -9.12 6.48 6.85
CA GLN A 75 -10.41 7.03 6.50
C GLN A 75 -10.26 8.46 5.99
N ALA A 76 -10.65 8.70 4.76
CA ALA A 76 -10.73 10.06 4.22
C ALA A 76 -11.74 10.90 5.00
N LEU A 77 -11.40 12.16 5.29
CA LEU A 77 -12.27 13.10 6.02
C LEU A 77 -13.15 13.94 5.09
N ALA A 78 -13.02 13.75 3.79
CA ALA A 78 -13.88 14.33 2.77
C ALA A 78 -13.99 13.37 1.57
N PRO A 79 -15.00 13.50 0.71
CA PRO A 79 -15.20 12.61 -0.42
C PRO A 79 -13.98 12.56 -1.37
N LEU A 80 -13.46 11.36 -1.60
CA LEU A 80 -12.33 11.15 -2.52
C LEU A 80 -12.76 11.30 -3.99
N ARG A 81 -14.01 10.95 -4.31
CA ARG A 81 -14.54 10.88 -5.70
C ARG A 81 -13.71 9.92 -6.57
N VAL A 82 -13.25 8.87 -5.97
CA VAL A 82 -12.52 7.76 -6.60
C VAL A 82 -13.29 6.49 -6.30
N ALA A 83 -13.63 5.74 -7.33
CA ALA A 83 -14.33 4.47 -7.14
C ALA A 83 -13.43 3.47 -6.39
N PRO A 84 -13.99 2.71 -5.43
CA PRO A 84 -13.26 1.64 -4.78
C PRO A 84 -12.97 0.51 -5.75
N VAL A 85 -11.90 -0.23 -5.50
CA VAL A 85 -11.56 -1.42 -6.25
C VAL A 85 -12.22 -2.65 -5.61
N ALA A 86 -12.50 -3.66 -6.41
CA ALA A 86 -12.91 -4.96 -5.91
C ALA A 86 -11.72 -5.67 -5.23
N LEU A 87 -12.00 -6.40 -4.16
CA LEU A 87 -11.02 -7.25 -3.50
C LEU A 87 -11.02 -8.63 -4.15
N GLY A 88 -9.86 -9.06 -4.64
CA GLY A 88 -9.64 -10.38 -5.18
C GLY A 88 -9.12 -11.37 -4.14
N ARG A 89 -8.73 -12.54 -4.61
CA ARG A 89 -8.14 -13.59 -3.78
C ARG A 89 -6.65 -13.73 -4.10
N SER A 90 -5.78 -13.42 -3.17
CA SER A 90 -4.32 -13.55 -3.34
C SER A 90 -3.90 -15.00 -3.67
N THR A 91 -4.63 -15.99 -3.18
CA THR A 91 -4.39 -17.41 -3.45
C THR A 91 -4.73 -17.85 -4.88
N SER A 92 -5.43 -17.01 -5.66
CA SER A 92 -5.70 -17.29 -7.08
C SER A 92 -4.59 -16.77 -7.99
N ALA A 93 -3.63 -16.00 -7.47
CA ALA A 93 -2.51 -15.51 -8.27
C ALA A 93 -1.66 -16.67 -8.80
N SER A 94 -1.37 -16.64 -10.09
CA SER A 94 -0.57 -17.65 -10.80
C SER A 94 0.65 -16.99 -11.45
N GLY A 95 1.76 -17.74 -11.54
CA GLY A 95 2.94 -17.30 -12.27
C GLY A 95 2.75 -17.25 -13.79
N ASP A 96 1.69 -17.89 -14.31
CA ASP A 96 1.37 -17.97 -15.74
C ASP A 96 0.59 -16.75 -16.24
N GLU A 97 0.01 -15.97 -15.34
CA GLU A 97 -0.79 -14.79 -15.68
C GLU A 97 -0.04 -13.51 -15.33
N PRO A 98 -0.09 -12.49 -16.21
CA PRO A 98 0.45 -11.19 -15.87
C PRO A 98 -0.39 -10.54 -14.79
N LEU A 99 0.29 -9.84 -13.88
CA LEU A 99 -0.30 -9.02 -12.84
C LEU A 99 -0.02 -7.54 -13.16
N MET A 100 -0.77 -6.66 -12.53
CA MET A 100 -0.57 -5.22 -12.62
C MET A 100 -0.17 -4.66 -11.26
N VAL A 101 0.82 -3.78 -11.24
CA VAL A 101 1.17 -2.98 -10.06
C VAL A 101 0.85 -1.53 -10.35
N ALA A 102 0.08 -0.90 -9.47
CA ALA A 102 -0.26 0.50 -9.59
C ALA A 102 0.14 1.28 -8.33
N SER A 103 0.79 2.41 -8.51
CA SER A 103 1.05 3.40 -7.47
C SER A 103 0.12 4.60 -7.62
N GLY A 104 0.01 5.43 -6.57
CA GLY A 104 -0.90 6.57 -6.53
C GLY A 104 -0.20 7.93 -6.70
N GLY A 105 -0.99 8.95 -6.98
CA GLY A 105 -0.55 10.33 -7.13
C GLY A 105 -0.26 10.75 -8.56
N ALA A 106 0.22 11.99 -8.74
CA ALA A 106 0.50 12.57 -10.06
C ALA A 106 1.64 11.85 -10.81
N GLU A 107 2.55 11.23 -10.06
CA GLU A 107 3.66 10.43 -10.57
C GLU A 107 3.38 8.93 -10.46
N GLY A 108 2.11 8.58 -10.21
CA GLY A 108 1.68 7.19 -10.11
C GLY A 108 1.84 6.46 -11.43
N GLU A 109 2.36 5.26 -11.35
CA GLU A 109 2.63 4.41 -12.51
C GLU A 109 1.83 3.13 -12.45
N LEU A 110 1.42 2.66 -13.62
CA LEU A 110 0.87 1.33 -13.84
C LEU A 110 1.88 0.52 -14.64
N SER A 111 2.27 -0.64 -14.15
CA SER A 111 3.17 -1.54 -14.84
C SER A 111 2.75 -2.99 -14.71
N LEU A 112 3.20 -3.81 -15.63
CA LEU A 112 3.03 -5.25 -15.54
C LEU A 112 4.06 -5.85 -14.58
N ALA A 113 3.61 -6.88 -13.87
CA ALA A 113 4.43 -7.69 -12.99
C ALA A 113 4.13 -9.17 -13.23
N ARG A 114 5.01 -10.02 -12.72
CA ARG A 114 4.82 -11.48 -12.74
C ARG A 114 5.05 -12.03 -11.33
N LEU A 115 4.19 -12.94 -10.90
CA LEU A 115 4.40 -13.69 -9.68
C LEU A 115 5.60 -14.62 -9.84
N VAL A 116 6.53 -14.56 -8.92
CA VAL A 116 7.70 -15.46 -8.85
C VAL A 116 7.44 -16.58 -7.86
N SER A 117 6.90 -16.23 -6.70
CA SER A 117 6.57 -17.21 -5.66
C SER A 117 5.50 -16.67 -4.71
N GLN A 118 4.80 -17.59 -4.08
CA GLN A 118 3.94 -17.33 -2.95
C GLN A 118 4.43 -18.19 -1.79
N ARG A 119 4.93 -17.56 -0.73
CA ARG A 119 5.55 -18.25 0.40
C ARG A 119 5.45 -17.44 1.67
N ALA A 120 5.65 -18.11 2.81
CA ALA A 120 5.73 -17.40 4.08
C ALA A 120 6.88 -16.40 4.09
N PHE A 121 6.63 -15.25 4.70
CA PHE A 121 7.61 -14.18 4.88
C PHE A 121 7.49 -13.59 6.27
N SER A 122 8.63 -13.45 6.93
CA SER A 122 8.76 -12.72 8.19
C SER A 122 9.64 -11.51 7.96
N GLY A 123 9.11 -10.32 8.19
CA GLY A 123 9.83 -9.07 8.08
C GLY A 123 10.41 -8.61 9.41
N TYR A 124 11.21 -7.54 9.36
CA TYR A 124 11.57 -6.79 10.56
C TYR A 124 10.29 -6.24 11.19
N TRP A 125 10.29 -5.98 12.49
CA TRP A 125 9.15 -5.50 13.26
C TRP A 125 8.02 -6.53 13.51
N GLU A 126 8.38 -7.82 13.59
CA GLU A 126 7.52 -8.89 14.11
C GLU A 126 6.26 -9.19 13.31
N TYR A 127 6.20 -8.82 12.01
CA TYR A 127 5.09 -9.26 11.19
C TYR A 127 5.40 -10.56 10.46
N HIS A 128 4.37 -11.38 10.27
CA HIS A 128 4.44 -12.64 9.55
C HIS A 128 3.27 -12.75 8.58
N ILE A 129 3.58 -13.07 7.35
CA ILE A 129 2.61 -13.29 6.28
C ILE A 129 2.76 -14.73 5.81
N ASP A 130 1.73 -15.57 6.01
CA ASP A 130 1.78 -16.99 5.64
C ASP A 130 2.00 -17.23 4.15
N ALA A 131 1.47 -16.34 3.30
CA ALA A 131 1.47 -16.49 1.85
C ALA A 131 1.75 -15.14 1.16
N ALA A 132 2.91 -14.55 1.43
CA ALA A 132 3.34 -13.32 0.78
C ALA A 132 3.58 -13.54 -0.72
N LEU A 133 3.15 -12.59 -1.54
CA LEU A 133 3.34 -12.60 -2.98
C LEU A 133 4.67 -11.92 -3.33
N PHE A 134 5.55 -12.65 -4.02
CA PHE A 134 6.80 -12.13 -4.54
C PHE A 134 6.69 -11.88 -6.04
N THR A 135 6.92 -10.67 -6.48
CA THR A 135 6.74 -10.26 -7.88
C THR A 135 7.99 -9.62 -8.46
N VAL A 136 8.12 -9.69 -9.77
CA VAL A 136 9.17 -9.03 -10.55
C VAL A 136 8.56 -8.24 -11.70
N PRO A 137 9.21 -7.15 -12.15
CA PRO A 137 10.43 -6.54 -11.62
C PRO A 137 10.19 -5.81 -10.29
N PRO A 138 11.24 -5.59 -9.48
CA PRO A 138 11.14 -4.77 -8.28
C PRO A 138 10.87 -3.31 -8.65
N ARG A 139 10.16 -2.58 -7.77
CA ARG A 139 9.76 -1.19 -8.00
C ARG A 139 10.21 -0.30 -6.84
N GLY A 140 10.69 0.90 -7.17
CA GLY A 140 11.08 1.90 -6.18
C GLY A 140 9.88 2.56 -5.47
N ASP A 141 8.70 2.56 -6.10
CA ASP A 141 7.45 3.13 -5.59
C ASP A 141 6.51 2.07 -4.97
N HIS A 142 7.08 0.97 -4.48
CA HIS A 142 6.36 -0.20 -3.95
C HIS A 142 5.52 0.09 -2.70
N SER A 143 5.92 1.06 -1.88
CA SER A 143 5.27 1.32 -0.57
C SER A 143 3.79 1.63 -0.69
N GLY A 144 2.93 0.68 -0.33
CA GLY A 144 1.48 0.82 -0.42
C GLY A 144 0.90 0.70 -1.84
N ALA A 145 1.72 0.40 -2.86
CA ALA A 145 1.24 0.15 -4.21
C ALA A 145 0.31 -1.07 -4.26
N GLY A 146 -0.74 -1.01 -5.06
CA GLY A 146 -1.67 -2.12 -5.24
C GLY A 146 -1.16 -3.12 -6.28
N LEU A 147 -1.27 -4.41 -5.95
CA LEU A 147 -1.08 -5.52 -6.88
C LEU A 147 -2.46 -6.02 -7.32
N PHE A 148 -2.69 -6.11 -8.62
CA PHE A 148 -3.97 -6.45 -9.21
C PHE A 148 -3.85 -7.61 -10.20
N ASN A 149 -4.94 -8.39 -10.34
CA ASN A 149 -5.12 -9.27 -11.48
C ASN A 149 -5.59 -8.46 -12.72
N LEU A 150 -5.76 -9.13 -13.86
CA LEU A 150 -6.21 -8.47 -15.09
C LEU A 150 -7.68 -8.01 -15.06
N ASP A 151 -8.48 -8.54 -14.14
CA ASP A 151 -9.86 -8.10 -13.91
C ASP A 151 -9.94 -6.83 -13.05
N GLY A 152 -8.79 -6.32 -12.58
CA GLY A 152 -8.70 -5.14 -11.75
C GLY A 152 -9.01 -5.37 -10.26
N GLU A 153 -9.03 -6.63 -9.81
CA GLU A 153 -9.23 -6.97 -8.41
C GLU A 153 -7.91 -6.89 -7.64
N LEU A 154 -7.96 -6.29 -6.45
CA LEU A 154 -6.81 -6.14 -5.57
C LEU A 154 -6.41 -7.47 -4.94
N LEU A 155 -5.17 -7.90 -5.14
CA LEU A 155 -4.59 -9.13 -4.60
C LEU A 155 -3.65 -8.88 -3.41
N GLY A 156 -3.06 -7.70 -3.33
CA GLY A 156 -2.09 -7.38 -2.27
C GLY A 156 -1.62 -5.94 -2.30
N ILE A 157 -0.87 -5.58 -1.27
CA ILE A 157 -0.27 -4.25 -1.09
C ILE A 157 1.24 -4.38 -1.04
N GLY A 158 1.94 -3.56 -1.79
CA GLY A 158 3.39 -3.50 -1.82
C GLY A 158 3.97 -3.10 -0.47
N SER A 159 4.91 -3.90 0.02
CA SER A 159 5.56 -3.71 1.31
C SER A 159 7.05 -3.45 1.15
N LEU A 160 7.81 -4.40 0.67
CA LEU A 160 9.27 -4.36 0.64
C LEU A 160 9.82 -4.77 -0.72
N VAL A 161 11.01 -4.28 -1.02
CA VAL A 161 11.88 -4.86 -2.05
C VAL A 161 12.88 -5.77 -1.34
N VAL A 162 12.92 -7.02 -1.75
CA VAL A 162 13.88 -8.00 -1.23
C VAL A 162 14.84 -8.43 -2.33
N SER A 163 16.10 -8.57 -2.00
CA SER A 163 17.09 -9.21 -2.87
C SER A 163 17.17 -10.66 -2.44
N ASP A 164 16.82 -11.58 -3.33
CA ASP A 164 17.19 -12.99 -3.14
C ASP A 164 18.69 -13.06 -3.34
N ALA A 165 19.41 -13.41 -2.26
CA ALA A 165 20.83 -13.66 -2.26
C ALA A 165 21.12 -15.05 -2.85
#